data_e5b9927a10aeb2d4c9d804ea8ea6bf5e
#
_entry.id   e5b9927a10aeb2d4c9d804ea8ea6bf5e
#
_cell.length_a   1.000
_cell.length_b   1.000
_cell.length_c   1.000
_cell.angle_alpha   90.00
_cell.angle_beta   90.00
_cell.angle_gamma   90.00
#
_symmetry.space_group_name_H-M   'P 1'
#
loop_
_entity.id
_entity.type
_entity.pdbx_description
1 polymer ?
#
loop_
_entity_poly.entity_id
_entity_poly.type
_entity_poly.pdbx_seq_one_letter_code
_entity_poly.pdbx_strand_id
1 'polypeptide(L)'
;TAHIINANIDPEHPATLSRKTIDGVLRKQLGYDGVVVSDDMYMEGIIKKYDIENALVLAINAGCDLLCVGNNINTGFEADRPFRLVDLIVKNVKNGRIPWGRLVQSHRRIEKLLKKLK
;
A
#
# COMPACT_ATOMS: atom_id res chain seq x y z
N THR A 1 3.35 -7.49 3.21
CA THR A 1 4.30 -6.63 3.95
C THR A 1 3.93 -6.56 5.42
N ALA A 2 4.71 -5.82 6.23
CA ALA A 2 4.44 -5.63 7.66
C ALA A 2 4.72 -4.18 8.07
N HIS A 3 4.09 -3.73 9.17
CA HIS A 3 4.30 -2.40 9.74
C HIS A 3 5.53 -2.34 10.67
N ILE A 4 6.63 -2.96 10.22
CA ILE A 4 7.89 -3.04 10.96
C ILE A 4 8.90 -2.05 10.38
N ILE A 5 9.58 -1.30 11.24
CA ILE A 5 10.68 -0.42 10.86
C ILE A 5 11.99 -1.21 10.95
N ASN A 6 12.73 -1.25 9.84
CA ASN A 6 14.10 -1.71 9.81
C ASN A 6 15.02 -0.52 9.57
N ALA A 7 15.66 -0.03 10.62
CA ALA A 7 16.49 1.17 10.58
C ALA A 7 17.68 1.08 9.61
N ASN A 8 18.14 -0.14 9.28
CA ASN A 8 19.22 -0.34 8.31
C ASN A 8 18.76 -0.15 6.86
N ILE A 9 17.45 -0.18 6.59
CA ILE A 9 16.87 0.01 5.25
C ILE A 9 16.17 1.37 5.17
N ASP A 10 15.22 1.60 6.09
CA ASP A 10 14.46 2.84 6.17
C ASP A 10 14.13 3.15 7.65
N PRO A 11 14.83 4.12 8.27
CA PRO A 11 14.56 4.49 9.66
C PRO A 11 13.26 5.31 9.83
N GLU A 12 12.71 5.86 8.73
CA GLU A 12 11.58 6.79 8.80
C GLU A 12 10.23 6.09 8.62
N HIS A 13 10.18 5.05 7.76
CA HIS A 13 8.94 4.41 7.36
C HIS A 13 8.92 2.91 7.67
N PRO A 14 7.79 2.37 8.13
CA PRO A 14 7.61 0.92 8.22
C PRO A 14 7.65 0.31 6.81
N ALA A 15 7.99 -0.97 6.71
CA ALA A 15 8.20 -1.67 5.43
C ALA A 15 7.03 -1.49 4.44
N THR A 16 5.78 -1.49 4.92
CA THR A 16 4.58 -1.26 4.09
C THR A 16 4.56 0.11 3.41
N LEU A 17 5.12 1.15 4.05
CA LEU A 17 5.14 2.53 3.54
C LEU A 17 6.50 2.91 2.94
N SER A 18 7.48 2.01 3.01
CA SER A 18 8.86 2.29 2.61
C SER A 18 9.13 1.94 1.16
N ARG A 19 9.36 2.96 0.34
CA ARG A 19 9.84 2.77 -1.03
C ARG A 19 11.21 2.12 -1.08
N LYS A 20 12.09 2.42 -0.10
CA LYS A 20 13.42 1.79 -0.01
C LYS A 20 13.29 0.28 0.18
N THR A 21 12.33 -0.17 1.00
CA THR A 21 12.10 -1.59 1.26
C THR A 21 11.43 -2.27 0.06
N ILE A 22 10.30 -1.77 -0.44
CA ILE A 22 9.51 -2.46 -1.47
C ILE A 22 10.16 -2.28 -2.85
N ASP A 23 10.32 -1.04 -3.32
CA ASP A 23 10.89 -0.80 -4.65
C ASP A 23 12.41 -1.07 -4.67
N GLY A 24 13.14 -0.63 -3.64
CA GLY A 24 14.58 -0.78 -3.56
C GLY A 24 15.01 -2.22 -3.34
N VAL A 25 14.71 -2.79 -2.19
CA VAL A 25 15.18 -4.14 -1.83
C VAL A 25 14.39 -5.21 -2.57
N LEU A 26 13.06 -5.26 -2.37
CA LEU A 26 12.25 -6.37 -2.87
C LEU A 26 12.22 -6.41 -4.42
N ARG A 27 11.95 -5.28 -5.07
CA ARG A 27 11.82 -5.23 -6.53
C ARG A 27 13.16 -5.24 -7.24
N LYS A 28 14.07 -4.30 -6.88
CA LYS A 28 15.31 -4.09 -7.64
C LYS A 28 16.43 -5.04 -7.24
N GLN A 29 16.68 -5.23 -5.93
CA GLN A 29 17.78 -6.09 -5.50
C GLN A 29 17.41 -7.57 -5.59
N LEU A 30 16.20 -7.96 -5.17
CA LEU A 30 15.75 -9.35 -5.16
C LEU A 30 15.00 -9.77 -6.43
N GLY A 31 14.68 -8.84 -7.35
CA GLY A 31 14.03 -9.13 -8.62
C GLY A 31 12.57 -9.59 -8.51
N TYR A 32 11.90 -9.34 -7.39
CA TYR A 32 10.52 -9.80 -7.20
C TYR A 32 9.53 -9.00 -8.04
N ASP A 33 8.84 -9.65 -8.99
CA ASP A 33 7.83 -9.04 -9.87
C ASP A 33 6.38 -9.50 -9.58
N GLY A 34 6.14 -10.15 -8.46
CA GLY A 34 4.80 -10.57 -8.03
C GLY A 34 4.00 -9.44 -7.37
N VAL A 35 2.76 -9.76 -7.00
CA VAL A 35 1.87 -8.84 -6.26
C VAL A 35 2.37 -8.64 -4.84
N VAL A 36 2.42 -7.39 -4.39
CA VAL A 36 2.71 -7.02 -3.01
C VAL A 36 1.41 -6.58 -2.34
N VAL A 37 1.06 -7.26 -1.24
CA VAL A 37 -0.11 -6.94 -0.41
C VAL A 37 0.35 -6.22 0.85
N SER A 38 -0.32 -5.14 1.23
CA SER A 38 -0.05 -4.48 2.51
C SER A 38 -0.52 -5.35 3.68
N ASP A 39 -0.02 -5.07 4.87
CA ASP A 39 -0.71 -5.39 6.12
C ASP A 39 -1.91 -4.45 6.30
N ASP A 40 -2.75 -4.68 7.31
CA ASP A 40 -3.96 -3.87 7.51
C ASP A 40 -3.63 -2.40 7.78
N MET A 41 -4.08 -1.52 6.89
CA MET A 41 -3.82 -0.09 6.93
C MET A 41 -4.46 0.63 8.13
N TYR A 42 -5.40 -0.02 8.85
CA TYR A 42 -6.00 0.50 10.08
C TYR A 42 -5.36 -0.01 11.36
N MET A 43 -4.27 -0.80 11.26
CA MET A 43 -3.51 -1.19 12.47
C MET A 43 -2.86 0.02 13.14
N GLU A 44 -2.74 -0.04 14.46
CA GLU A 44 -2.16 1.03 15.29
C GLU A 44 -0.76 1.48 14.84
N GLY A 45 0.04 0.59 14.28
CA GLY A 45 1.35 0.90 13.73
C GLY A 45 1.33 1.94 12.58
N ILE A 46 0.17 2.12 11.96
CA ILE A 46 -0.07 3.13 10.93
C ILE A 46 -0.88 4.29 11.48
N ILE A 47 -2.11 4.04 11.96
CA ILE A 47 -3.08 5.11 12.27
C ILE A 47 -2.66 6.03 13.43
N LYS A 48 -1.74 5.60 14.29
CA LYS A 48 -1.17 6.44 15.35
C LYS A 48 -0.16 7.48 14.84
N LYS A 49 0.43 7.26 13.66
CA LYS A 49 1.50 8.11 13.10
C LYS A 49 1.13 8.80 11.80
N TYR A 50 0.20 8.23 11.04
CA TYR A 50 -0.20 8.71 9.73
C TYR A 50 -1.71 8.86 9.68
N ASP A 51 -2.22 9.93 9.08
CA ASP A 51 -3.59 9.94 8.61
C ASP A 51 -3.74 8.93 7.46
N ILE A 52 -4.95 8.39 7.31
CA ILE A 52 -5.20 7.30 6.36
C ILE A 52 -4.93 7.73 4.91
N GLU A 53 -5.21 8.98 4.53
CA GLU A 53 -4.95 9.47 3.17
C GLU A 53 -3.46 9.43 2.84
N ASN A 54 -2.60 9.93 3.73
CA ASN A 54 -1.16 9.88 3.55
C ASN A 54 -0.62 8.45 3.59
N ALA A 55 -1.14 7.60 4.47
CA ALA A 55 -0.75 6.19 4.53
C ALA A 55 -1.04 5.45 3.21
N LEU A 56 -2.22 5.67 2.60
CA LEU A 56 -2.57 5.09 1.29
C LEU A 56 -1.61 5.57 0.18
N VAL A 57 -1.33 6.88 0.14
CA VAL A 57 -0.40 7.46 -0.85
C VAL A 57 0.99 6.86 -0.71
N LEU A 58 1.51 6.77 0.52
CA LEU A 58 2.82 6.21 0.79
C LEU A 58 2.90 4.72 0.42
N ALA A 59 1.92 3.90 0.82
CA ALA A 59 1.89 2.46 0.53
C ALA A 59 1.86 2.19 -0.98
N ILE A 60 1.01 2.90 -1.73
CA ILE A 60 0.90 2.77 -3.19
C ILE A 60 2.23 3.17 -3.85
N ASN A 61 2.78 4.32 -3.47
CA ASN A 61 4.04 4.82 -4.03
C ASN A 61 5.26 3.99 -3.60
N ALA A 62 5.21 3.34 -2.43
CA ALA A 62 6.23 2.39 -2.00
C ALA A 62 6.26 1.13 -2.88
N GLY A 63 5.12 0.71 -3.41
CA GLY A 63 5.05 -0.44 -4.31
C GLY A 63 4.03 -1.50 -3.93
N CYS A 64 3.16 -1.26 -2.95
CA CYS A 64 2.01 -2.12 -2.66
C CYS A 64 1.04 -2.12 -3.86
N ASP A 65 0.60 -3.30 -4.25
CA ASP A 65 -0.33 -3.50 -5.38
C ASP A 65 -1.76 -3.74 -4.89
N LEU A 66 -1.91 -4.35 -3.71
CA LEU A 66 -3.17 -4.54 -3.01
C LEU A 66 -3.05 -3.97 -1.60
N LEU A 67 -4.10 -3.29 -1.15
CA LEU A 67 -4.17 -2.74 0.20
C LEU A 67 -5.19 -3.52 1.03
N CYS A 68 -4.72 -4.09 2.14
CA CYS A 68 -5.60 -4.70 3.13
C CYS A 68 -6.18 -3.60 4.02
N VAL A 69 -7.49 -3.62 4.23
CA VAL A 69 -8.19 -2.63 5.04
C VAL A 69 -9.20 -3.31 5.92
N GLY A 70 -8.88 -3.43 7.20
CA GLY A 70 -9.80 -3.93 8.21
C GLY A 70 -10.95 -2.95 8.47
N ASN A 71 -12.09 -3.50 8.84
CA ASN A 71 -13.29 -2.70 9.18
C ASN A 71 -13.91 -3.14 10.52
N ASN A 72 -13.14 -3.77 11.38
CA ASN A 72 -13.61 -4.36 12.63
C ASN A 72 -12.66 -4.09 13.82
N ILE A 73 -11.58 -3.33 13.62
CA ILE A 73 -10.58 -3.09 14.67
C ILE A 73 -10.74 -1.65 15.19
N ASN A 74 -10.78 -1.49 16.50
CA ASN A 74 -10.67 -0.25 17.31
C ASN A 74 -11.50 0.99 16.88
N THR A 75 -11.81 1.16 15.61
CA THR A 75 -12.55 2.31 15.08
C THR A 75 -14.03 2.02 14.79
N GLY A 76 -14.48 0.78 15.04
CA GLY A 76 -15.84 0.34 14.73
C GLY A 76 -16.05 0.02 13.25
N PHE A 77 -17.21 -0.58 12.96
CA PHE A 77 -17.61 -0.90 11.59
C PHE A 77 -18.18 0.33 10.88
N GLU A 78 -17.70 0.61 9.68
CA GLU A 78 -18.19 1.67 8.80
C GLU A 78 -18.49 1.08 7.41
N ALA A 79 -19.77 1.03 7.02
CA ALA A 79 -20.18 0.39 5.77
C ALA A 79 -19.64 1.11 4.52
N ASP A 80 -19.41 2.40 4.59
CA ASP A 80 -18.92 3.24 3.48
C ASP A 80 -17.38 3.36 3.42
N ARG A 81 -16.67 2.80 4.41
CA ARG A 81 -15.20 2.89 4.49
C ARG A 81 -14.49 2.51 3.18
N PRO A 82 -14.80 1.38 2.51
CA PRO A 82 -14.13 1.02 1.27
C PRO A 82 -14.31 2.07 0.17
N PHE A 83 -15.50 2.64 0.04
CA PHE A 83 -15.80 3.66 -0.97
C PHE A 83 -15.05 4.95 -0.71
N ARG A 84 -15.02 5.41 0.56
CA ARG A 84 -14.24 6.60 0.95
C ARG A 84 -12.75 6.44 0.66
N LEU A 85 -12.19 5.24 0.87
CA LEU A 85 -10.76 4.99 0.59
C LEU A 85 -10.49 5.02 -0.92
N VAL A 86 -11.40 4.47 -1.73
CA VAL A 86 -11.29 4.58 -3.18
C VAL A 86 -11.34 6.03 -3.62
N ASP A 87 -12.26 6.83 -3.08
CA ASP A 87 -12.37 8.27 -3.39
C ASP A 87 -11.09 9.04 -3.02
N LEU A 88 -10.46 8.72 -1.88
CA LEU A 88 -9.17 9.29 -1.49
C LEU A 88 -8.07 8.92 -2.50
N ILE A 89 -8.00 7.68 -2.96
CA ILE A 89 -7.03 7.25 -3.97
C ILE A 89 -7.28 8.00 -5.27
N VAL A 90 -8.52 8.07 -5.76
CA VAL A 90 -8.89 8.79 -6.99
C VAL A 90 -8.52 10.27 -6.88
N LYS A 91 -8.82 10.92 -5.76
CA LYS A 91 -8.42 12.31 -5.47
C LYS A 91 -6.91 12.49 -5.60
N ASN A 92 -6.12 11.58 -5.01
CA ASN A 92 -4.67 11.66 -5.01
C ASN A 92 -4.02 11.29 -6.36
N VAL A 93 -4.71 10.55 -7.20
CA VAL A 93 -4.33 10.38 -8.62
C VAL A 93 -4.58 11.67 -9.41
N LYS A 94 -5.76 12.28 -9.24
CA LYS A 94 -6.12 13.52 -9.95
C LYS A 94 -5.18 14.69 -9.60
N ASN A 95 -4.72 14.76 -8.36
CA ASN A 95 -3.80 15.83 -7.92
C ASN A 95 -2.31 15.47 -8.10
N GLY A 96 -2.00 14.32 -8.70
CA GLY A 96 -0.63 13.90 -9.04
C GLY A 96 0.20 13.32 -7.89
N ARG A 97 -0.36 13.16 -6.68
CA ARG A 97 0.36 12.52 -5.56
C ARG A 97 0.58 11.02 -5.77
N ILE A 98 -0.33 10.37 -6.52
CA ILE A 98 -0.19 8.98 -6.96
C ILE A 98 -0.06 9.00 -8.49
N PRO A 99 1.08 8.63 -9.07
CA PRO A 99 1.24 8.57 -10.51
C PRO A 99 0.32 7.52 -11.13
N TRP A 100 -0.40 7.86 -12.21
CA TRP A 100 -1.26 6.91 -12.91
C TRP A 100 -0.52 5.63 -13.32
N GLY A 101 0.71 5.78 -13.82
CA GLY A 101 1.56 4.65 -14.21
C GLY A 101 1.81 3.65 -13.08
N ARG A 102 1.77 4.10 -11.81
CA ARG A 102 1.90 3.21 -10.65
C ARG A 102 0.69 2.28 -10.51
N LEU A 103 -0.53 2.81 -10.72
CA LEU A 103 -1.75 1.99 -10.71
C LEU A 103 -1.78 1.00 -11.87
N VAL A 104 -1.34 1.42 -13.06
CA VAL A 104 -1.23 0.53 -14.23
C VAL A 104 -0.26 -0.62 -13.96
N GLN A 105 0.86 -0.37 -13.28
CA GLN A 105 1.80 -1.44 -12.88
C GLN A 105 1.15 -2.44 -11.92
N SER A 106 0.42 -1.96 -10.91
CA SER A 106 -0.31 -2.82 -9.99
C SER A 106 -1.35 -3.67 -10.70
N HIS A 107 -2.16 -3.06 -11.56
CA HIS A 107 -3.18 -3.75 -12.35
C HIS A 107 -2.57 -4.89 -13.17
N ARG A 108 -1.49 -4.64 -13.90
CA ARG A 108 -0.78 -5.67 -14.69
C ARG A 108 -0.30 -6.86 -13.85
N ARG A 109 0.24 -6.60 -12.64
CA ARG A 109 0.67 -7.67 -11.73
C ARG A 109 -0.49 -8.49 -11.21
N ILE A 110 -1.59 -7.83 -10.84
CA ILE A 110 -2.81 -8.49 -10.37
C ILE A 110 -3.41 -9.33 -11.49
N GLU A 111 -3.53 -8.81 -12.71
CA GLU A 111 -4.00 -9.60 -13.86
C GLU A 111 -3.13 -10.83 -14.14
N LYS A 112 -1.78 -10.66 -14.08
CA LYS A 112 -0.83 -11.77 -14.26
C LYS A 112 -1.03 -12.85 -13.19
N LEU A 113 -1.30 -12.45 -11.93
CA LEU A 113 -1.60 -13.38 -10.85
C LEU A 113 -2.92 -14.12 -11.10
N LEU A 114 -4.00 -13.40 -11.43
CA LEU A 114 -5.33 -14.00 -11.67
C LEU A 114 -5.33 -14.98 -12.83
N LYS A 115 -4.53 -14.74 -13.88
CA LYS A 115 -4.38 -15.68 -15.01
C LYS A 115 -3.72 -17.00 -14.61
N LYS A 116 -2.92 -17.02 -13.53
CA LYS A 116 -2.29 -18.26 -13.03
C LYS A 116 -3.23 -19.09 -12.15
N LEU A 117 -4.33 -18.52 -11.69
CA LEU A 117 -5.29 -19.18 -10.82
C LEU A 117 -6.46 -19.83 -11.60
N LYS A 118 -6.52 -19.59 -12.91
CA LYS A 118 -7.45 -20.23 -13.86
C LYS A 118 -6.79 -21.41 -14.53
#